data_15f1288e06ce29416487478536e4eb5c
#
_entry.id   15f1288e06ce29416487478536e4eb5c
#
_cell.length_a   1.000
_cell.length_b   1.000
_cell.length_c   1.000
_cell.angle_alpha   90.00
_cell.angle_beta   90.00
_cell.angle_gamma   90.00
#
_symmetry.space_group_name_H-M   'P 1'
#
loop_
_entity.id
_entity.type
_entity.pdbx_description
1 polymer ?
#
loop_
_entity_poly.entity_id
_entity_poly.type
_entity_poly.pdbx_seq_one_letter_code
_entity_poly.pdbx_strand_id
1 'polypeptide(L)'
;IRKVPKARIGYHQQDLSTLNMGKSVLENALETSIQSQTVVRTVLARLLFTAQDIQKPVSALSGGERIRLSFARIFVSSANVLILDEPTNYLDIPSIEAIQSLLSEYEGTMLFTSHDTMFVKNVATDAYLIQNKQIIPFTDL
;
A
#
# COMPACT_ATOMS: atom_id res chain seq x y z
N ILE A 1 -23.15 -1.36 1.85
CA ILE A 1 -22.02 -1.29 2.82
C ILE A 1 -22.26 -0.07 3.70
N ARG A 2 -22.26 -0.27 5.02
CA ARG A 2 -22.40 0.84 5.98
C ARG A 2 -21.03 1.24 6.48
N LYS A 3 -20.62 2.49 6.27
CA LYS A 3 -19.39 3.05 6.82
C LYS A 3 -19.62 3.46 8.27
N VAL A 4 -18.78 2.97 9.20
CA VAL A 4 -18.83 3.46 10.59
C VAL A 4 -18.25 4.89 10.68
N PRO A 5 -18.76 5.76 11.57
CA PRO A 5 -18.39 7.18 11.59
C PRO A 5 -16.88 7.46 11.75
N LYS A 6 -16.14 6.56 12.40
CA LYS A 6 -14.69 6.70 12.66
C LYS A 6 -13.79 6.05 11.58
N ALA A 7 -14.36 5.41 10.55
CA ALA A 7 -13.56 4.79 9.50
C ALA A 7 -12.92 5.85 8.59
N ARG A 8 -11.60 5.83 8.52
CA ARG A 8 -10.78 6.60 7.59
C ARG A 8 -10.17 5.61 6.60
N ILE A 9 -10.66 5.66 5.37
CA ILE A 9 -10.31 4.67 4.34
C ILE A 9 -9.11 5.17 3.55
N GLY A 10 -8.04 4.38 3.54
CA GLY A 10 -6.96 4.46 2.57
C GLY A 10 -7.27 3.51 1.41
N TYR A 11 -7.30 4.02 0.21
CA TYR A 11 -7.57 3.23 -0.98
C TYR A 11 -6.34 3.21 -1.88
N HIS A 12 -5.83 2.02 -2.16
CA HIS A 12 -4.81 1.81 -3.16
C HIS A 12 -5.46 1.31 -4.45
N GLN A 13 -5.43 2.16 -5.44
CA GLN A 13 -5.89 1.90 -6.79
C GLN A 13 -4.69 1.90 -7.72
N GLN A 14 -4.77 1.15 -8.81
CA GLN A 14 -3.73 1.18 -9.87
C GLN A 14 -3.58 2.57 -10.52
N ASP A 15 -4.56 3.46 -10.31
CA ASP A 15 -4.49 4.84 -10.74
C ASP A 15 -3.58 5.65 -9.79
N LEU A 16 -2.43 6.05 -10.31
CA LEU A 16 -1.43 6.87 -9.62
C LEU A 16 -1.67 8.39 -9.80
N SER A 17 -2.85 8.80 -10.23
CA SER A 17 -3.23 10.21 -10.49
C SER A 17 -3.10 11.13 -9.26
N THR A 18 -3.11 10.54 -8.06
CA THR A 18 -2.94 11.29 -6.80
C THR A 18 -1.51 11.73 -6.53
N LEU A 19 -0.53 11.23 -7.29
CA LEU A 19 0.88 11.60 -7.14
C LEU A 19 1.17 12.93 -7.86
N ASN A 20 1.81 13.85 -7.17
CA ASN A 20 2.28 15.10 -7.76
C ASN A 20 3.64 14.87 -8.44
N MET A 21 3.64 14.82 -9.77
CA MET A 21 4.82 14.49 -10.57
C MET A 21 5.95 15.52 -10.45
N GLY A 22 5.64 16.77 -10.12
CA GLY A 22 6.62 17.86 -9.98
C GLY A 22 7.29 17.94 -8.62
N LYS A 23 6.75 17.25 -7.61
CA LYS A 23 7.31 17.21 -6.26
C LYS A 23 8.22 16.01 -6.07
N SER A 24 9.11 16.10 -5.07
CA SER A 24 9.97 14.98 -4.69
C SER A 24 9.16 13.83 -4.05
N VAL A 25 9.76 12.65 -3.99
CA VAL A 25 9.20 11.48 -3.29
C VAL A 25 8.85 11.82 -1.85
N LEU A 26 9.78 12.49 -1.14
CA LEU A 26 9.57 12.89 0.25
C LEU A 26 8.41 13.88 0.40
N GLU A 27 8.35 14.91 -0.42
CA GLU A 27 7.26 15.89 -0.40
C GLU A 27 5.91 15.23 -0.66
N ASN A 28 5.83 14.31 -1.64
CA ASN A 28 4.62 13.55 -1.91
C ASN A 28 4.15 12.71 -0.70
N ALA A 29 5.07 12.04 -0.02
CA ALA A 29 4.74 11.25 1.17
C ALA A 29 4.29 12.15 2.33
N LEU A 30 4.90 13.32 2.50
CA LEU A 30 4.54 14.27 3.55
C LEU A 30 3.16 14.92 3.34
N GLU A 31 2.67 15.05 2.11
CA GLU A 31 1.35 15.65 1.82
C GLU A 31 0.19 14.94 2.51
N THR A 32 0.26 13.63 2.68
CA THR A 32 -0.80 12.82 3.30
C THR A 32 -0.49 12.42 4.74
N SER A 33 0.72 12.74 5.21
CA SER A 33 1.23 12.26 6.48
C SER A 33 0.64 12.97 7.68
N ILE A 34 0.26 12.19 8.69
CA ILE A 34 0.03 12.67 10.07
C ILE A 34 1.25 12.36 10.96
N GLN A 35 2.28 11.73 10.40
CA GLN A 35 3.49 11.30 11.09
C GLN A 35 4.60 12.34 10.96
N SER A 36 5.60 12.24 11.83
CA SER A 36 6.80 13.06 11.73
C SER A 36 7.60 12.74 10.46
N GLN A 37 8.39 13.70 9.98
CA GLN A 37 9.26 13.49 8.83
C GLN A 37 10.23 12.30 9.02
N THR A 38 10.66 12.03 10.24
CA THR A 38 11.51 10.90 10.58
C THR A 38 10.80 9.59 10.30
N VAL A 39 9.54 9.44 10.74
CA VAL A 39 8.72 8.25 10.47
C VAL A 39 8.47 8.09 8.97
N VAL A 40 8.16 9.18 8.26
CA VAL A 40 7.98 9.15 6.80
C VAL A 40 9.24 8.64 6.10
N ARG A 41 10.42 9.13 6.48
CA ARG A 41 11.70 8.63 5.91
C ARG A 41 11.94 7.16 6.21
N THR A 42 11.59 6.69 7.40
CA THR A 42 11.69 5.27 7.77
C THR A 42 10.78 4.40 6.91
N VAL A 43 9.52 4.81 6.71
CA VAL A 43 8.58 4.08 5.84
C VAL A 43 9.08 4.05 4.40
N LEU A 44 9.58 5.18 3.87
CA LEU A 44 10.16 5.24 2.52
C LEU A 44 11.38 4.30 2.39
N ALA A 45 12.27 4.27 3.39
CA ALA A 45 13.42 3.38 3.39
C ALA A 45 13.01 1.90 3.41
N ARG A 46 12.00 1.53 4.20
CA ARG A 46 11.43 0.18 4.20
C ARG A 46 10.80 -0.19 2.85
N LEU A 47 10.32 0.79 2.11
CA LEU A 47 9.83 0.64 0.74
C LEU A 47 10.94 0.82 -0.32
N LEU A 48 12.20 0.59 0.07
CA LEU A 48 13.36 0.54 -0.81
C LEU A 48 13.75 1.87 -1.47
N PHE A 49 13.35 3.01 -0.91
CA PHE A 49 13.84 4.31 -1.33
C PHE A 49 15.11 4.70 -0.57
N THR A 50 16.19 4.96 -1.29
CA THR A 50 17.43 5.46 -0.70
C THR A 50 17.32 6.94 -0.31
N ALA A 51 18.31 7.46 0.43
CA ALA A 51 18.39 8.87 0.78
C ALA A 51 18.47 9.78 -0.46
N GLN A 52 18.99 9.28 -1.57
CA GLN A 52 19.04 10.00 -2.85
C GLN A 52 17.69 9.93 -3.57
N ASP A 53 17.02 8.78 -3.54
CA ASP A 53 15.74 8.58 -4.23
C ASP A 53 14.65 9.47 -3.69
N ILE A 54 14.60 9.69 -2.37
CA ILE A 54 13.57 10.53 -1.75
C ILE A 54 13.62 12.00 -2.17
N GLN A 55 14.73 12.46 -2.75
CA GLN A 55 14.90 13.81 -3.28
C GLN A 55 14.53 13.92 -4.76
N LYS A 56 14.39 12.80 -5.47
CA LYS A 56 14.03 12.79 -6.89
C LYS A 56 12.58 13.25 -7.10
N PRO A 57 12.28 13.98 -8.20
CA PRO A 57 10.91 14.24 -8.57
C PRO A 57 10.20 12.94 -8.94
N VAL A 58 8.92 12.84 -8.62
CA VAL A 58 8.10 11.64 -8.90
C VAL A 58 8.04 11.34 -10.41
N SER A 59 8.16 12.35 -11.25
CA SER A 59 8.24 12.17 -12.71
C SER A 59 9.41 11.30 -13.17
N ALA A 60 10.50 11.25 -12.39
CA ALA A 60 11.68 10.43 -12.68
C ALA A 60 11.56 8.97 -12.21
N LEU A 61 10.52 8.62 -11.47
CA LEU A 61 10.32 7.29 -10.95
C LEU A 61 9.76 6.33 -12.00
N SER A 62 10.18 5.06 -11.93
CA SER A 62 9.55 3.95 -12.64
C SER A 62 8.10 3.69 -12.14
N GLY A 63 7.34 2.88 -12.88
CA GLY A 63 5.99 2.49 -12.48
C GLY A 63 5.96 1.80 -11.11
N GLY A 64 6.84 0.83 -10.87
CA GLY A 64 6.94 0.13 -9.59
C GLY A 64 7.33 1.04 -8.43
N GLU A 65 8.24 1.99 -8.64
CA GLU A 65 8.59 2.99 -7.64
C GLU A 65 7.43 3.91 -7.29
N ARG A 66 6.62 4.32 -8.26
CA ARG A 66 5.41 5.10 -8.01
C ARG A 66 4.37 4.30 -7.21
N ILE A 67 4.23 3.00 -7.47
CA ILE A 67 3.37 2.12 -6.68
C ILE A 67 3.87 2.07 -5.23
N ARG A 68 5.16 1.85 -4.99
CA ARG A 68 5.75 1.87 -3.64
C ARG A 68 5.53 3.21 -2.93
N LEU A 69 5.64 4.34 -3.64
CA LEU A 69 5.36 5.66 -3.08
C LEU A 69 3.88 5.81 -2.71
N SER A 70 2.94 5.29 -3.51
CA SER A 70 1.52 5.33 -3.18
C SER A 70 1.22 4.55 -1.89
N PHE A 71 1.89 3.42 -1.67
CA PHE A 71 1.83 2.69 -0.41
C PHE A 71 2.39 3.50 0.76
N ALA A 72 3.56 4.14 0.59
CA ALA A 72 4.11 5.01 1.62
C ALA A 72 3.10 6.07 2.08
N ARG A 73 2.44 6.74 1.14
CA ARG A 73 1.42 7.77 1.42
C ARG A 73 0.26 7.23 2.25
N ILE A 74 -0.19 6.01 1.98
CA ILE A 74 -1.25 5.36 2.73
C ILE A 74 -0.78 5.02 4.15
N PHE A 75 0.40 4.43 4.30
CA PHE A 75 0.93 4.02 5.60
C PHE A 75 1.20 5.19 6.55
N VAL A 76 1.61 6.35 6.03
CA VAL A 76 1.86 7.52 6.88
C VAL A 76 0.61 8.37 7.12
N SER A 77 -0.51 8.04 6.47
CA SER A 77 -1.78 8.75 6.60
C SER A 77 -2.55 8.37 7.87
N SER A 78 -3.70 8.98 8.06
CA SER A 78 -4.61 8.65 9.16
C SER A 78 -5.55 7.47 8.87
N ALA A 79 -5.33 6.73 7.79
CA ALA A 79 -6.19 5.60 7.42
C ALA A 79 -6.14 4.50 8.49
N ASN A 80 -7.31 3.97 8.83
CA ASN A 80 -7.47 2.82 9.73
C ASN A 80 -8.24 1.67 9.07
N VAL A 81 -8.63 1.86 7.82
CA VAL A 81 -9.16 0.83 6.93
C VAL A 81 -8.44 0.95 5.60
N LEU A 82 -7.83 -0.12 5.12
CA LEU A 82 -7.19 -0.19 3.81
C LEU A 82 -8.05 -1.01 2.85
N ILE A 83 -8.22 -0.49 1.64
CA ILE A 83 -8.79 -1.23 0.52
C ILE A 83 -7.75 -1.26 -0.57
N LEU A 84 -7.27 -2.48 -0.92
CA LEU A 84 -6.17 -2.68 -1.85
C LEU A 84 -6.64 -3.57 -2.99
N ASP A 85 -6.52 -3.08 -4.21
CA ASP A 85 -6.87 -3.83 -5.41
C ASP A 85 -5.61 -4.33 -6.10
N GLU A 86 -5.40 -5.67 -6.06
CA GLU A 86 -4.23 -6.36 -6.61
C GLU A 86 -2.89 -5.68 -6.25
N PRO A 87 -2.55 -5.56 -4.95
CA PRO A 87 -1.43 -4.73 -4.47
C PRO A 87 -0.05 -5.19 -4.93
N THR A 88 0.09 -6.41 -5.45
CA THR A 88 1.36 -6.98 -5.93
C THR A 88 1.57 -6.82 -7.43
N ASN A 89 0.56 -6.38 -8.18
CA ASN A 89 0.67 -6.24 -9.63
C ASN A 89 1.74 -5.22 -10.03
N TYR A 90 2.49 -5.55 -11.08
CA TYR A 90 3.54 -4.71 -11.68
C TYR A 90 4.74 -4.45 -10.75
N LEU A 91 4.91 -5.25 -9.70
CA LEU A 91 6.01 -5.15 -8.76
C LEU A 91 7.00 -6.31 -8.93
N ASP A 92 8.27 -6.03 -8.69
CA ASP A 92 9.30 -7.03 -8.52
C ASP A 92 9.23 -7.69 -7.13
N ILE A 93 9.88 -8.84 -6.98
CA ILE A 93 9.86 -9.62 -5.74
C ILE A 93 10.30 -8.78 -4.52
N PRO A 94 11.41 -8.03 -4.56
CA PRO A 94 11.81 -7.20 -3.42
C PRO A 94 10.76 -6.16 -3.02
N SER A 95 10.07 -5.55 -4.00
CA SER A 95 8.99 -4.59 -3.74
C SER A 95 7.77 -5.24 -3.09
N ILE A 96 7.41 -6.45 -3.53
CA ILE A 96 6.33 -7.24 -2.93
C ILE A 96 6.65 -7.56 -1.47
N GLU A 97 7.87 -8.05 -1.19
CA GLU A 97 8.32 -8.37 0.16
C GLU A 97 8.32 -7.14 1.08
N ALA A 98 8.77 -6.00 0.57
CA ALA A 98 8.77 -4.74 1.32
C ALA A 98 7.35 -4.29 1.71
N ILE A 99 6.40 -4.34 0.76
CA ILE A 99 5.00 -3.99 1.01
C ILE A 99 4.37 -5.00 1.97
N GLN A 100 4.59 -6.30 1.74
CA GLN A 100 4.09 -7.36 2.60
C GLN A 100 4.55 -7.20 4.06
N SER A 101 5.82 -6.86 4.27
CA SER A 101 6.36 -6.59 5.61
C SER A 101 5.63 -5.44 6.31
N LEU A 102 5.33 -4.36 5.61
CA LEU A 102 4.57 -3.24 6.17
C LEU A 102 3.10 -3.60 6.42
N LEU A 103 2.46 -4.34 5.51
CA LEU A 103 1.07 -4.77 5.67
C LEU A 103 0.88 -5.74 6.83
N SER A 104 1.84 -6.64 7.06
CA SER A 104 1.78 -7.60 8.18
C SER A 104 1.86 -6.92 9.55
N GLU A 105 2.43 -5.74 9.64
CA GLU A 105 2.51 -4.93 10.86
C GLU A 105 1.35 -3.93 11.01
N TYR A 106 0.47 -3.84 10.01
CA TYR A 106 -0.62 -2.88 10.03
C TYR A 106 -1.73 -3.33 11.00
N GLU A 107 -1.99 -2.54 12.03
CA GLU A 107 -2.97 -2.84 13.09
C GLU A 107 -4.42 -2.52 12.71
N GLY A 108 -4.66 -1.88 11.57
CA GLY A 108 -6.00 -1.54 11.10
C GLY A 108 -6.69 -2.69 10.37
N THR A 109 -7.87 -2.42 9.85
CA THR A 109 -8.61 -3.38 9.02
C THR A 109 -8.13 -3.30 7.58
N MET A 110 -7.90 -4.44 6.94
CA MET A 110 -7.58 -4.52 5.52
C MET A 110 -8.59 -5.37 4.76
N LEU A 111 -8.94 -4.91 3.58
CA LEU A 111 -9.64 -5.68 2.56
C LEU A 111 -8.84 -5.58 1.27
N PHE A 112 -8.41 -6.70 0.73
CA PHE A 112 -7.66 -6.70 -0.52
C PHE A 112 -8.06 -7.85 -1.44
N THR A 113 -7.86 -7.64 -2.73
CA THR A 113 -7.91 -8.70 -3.75
C THR A 113 -6.49 -9.11 -4.12
N SER A 114 -6.26 -10.38 -4.38
CA SER A 114 -4.98 -10.85 -4.90
C SER A 114 -5.12 -12.21 -5.58
N HIS A 115 -4.33 -12.43 -6.63
CA HIS A 115 -4.10 -13.73 -7.24
C HIS A 115 -2.82 -14.39 -6.74
N ASP A 116 -2.01 -13.69 -5.95
CA ASP A 116 -0.80 -14.20 -5.33
C ASP A 116 -1.12 -14.93 -4.03
N THR A 117 -1.13 -16.27 -4.11
CA THR A 117 -1.45 -17.13 -2.94
C THR A 117 -0.43 -17.00 -1.82
N MET A 118 0.84 -16.73 -2.11
CA MET A 118 1.88 -16.54 -1.08
C MET A 118 1.67 -15.21 -0.35
N PHE A 119 1.34 -14.16 -1.10
CA PHE A 119 1.00 -12.88 -0.49
C PHE A 119 -0.24 -13.00 0.42
N VAL A 120 -1.31 -13.67 -0.06
CA VAL A 120 -2.51 -13.91 0.75
C VAL A 120 -2.18 -14.65 2.03
N LYS A 121 -1.40 -15.74 1.97
CA LYS A 121 -0.97 -16.52 3.15
C LYS A 121 -0.20 -15.71 4.18
N ASN A 122 0.62 -14.77 3.72
CA ASN A 122 1.50 -14.01 4.60
C ASN A 122 0.82 -12.78 5.23
N VAL A 123 -0.26 -12.28 4.62
CA VAL A 123 -0.90 -11.01 5.03
C VAL A 123 -2.31 -11.19 5.56
N ALA A 124 -3.10 -12.11 5.00
CA ALA A 124 -4.51 -12.27 5.37
C ALA A 124 -4.69 -13.08 6.64
N THR A 125 -5.68 -12.70 7.44
CA THR A 125 -6.20 -13.51 8.55
C THR A 125 -7.34 -14.42 8.09
N ASP A 126 -8.12 -13.96 7.12
CA ASP A 126 -9.25 -14.67 6.54
C ASP A 126 -9.24 -14.49 5.03
N ALA A 127 -9.58 -15.53 4.28
CA ALA A 127 -9.69 -15.46 2.84
C ALA A 127 -11.04 -15.96 2.32
N TYR A 128 -11.45 -15.39 1.22
CA TYR A 128 -12.69 -15.76 0.53
C TYR A 128 -12.43 -15.89 -0.96
N LEU A 129 -12.99 -16.92 -1.56
CA LEU A 129 -12.97 -17.14 -2.99
C LEU A 129 -14.26 -16.59 -3.63
N ILE A 130 -14.11 -15.84 -4.70
CA ILE A 130 -15.24 -15.42 -5.52
C ILE A 130 -15.39 -16.37 -6.69
N GLN A 131 -16.41 -17.20 -6.66
CA GLN A 131 -16.69 -18.19 -7.70
C GLN A 131 -18.20 -18.22 -8.00
N ASN A 132 -18.57 -18.29 -9.30
CA ASN A 132 -19.96 -18.34 -9.74
C ASN A 132 -20.86 -17.24 -9.13
N LYS A 133 -20.33 -16.02 -8.99
CA LYS A 133 -21.01 -14.86 -8.35
C LYS A 133 -21.35 -15.07 -6.87
N GLN A 134 -20.67 -16.01 -6.20
CA GLN A 134 -20.80 -16.26 -4.77
C GLN A 134 -19.46 -16.02 -4.07
N ILE A 135 -19.54 -15.64 -2.80
CA ILE A 135 -18.40 -15.49 -1.92
C ILE A 135 -18.37 -16.73 -1.01
N ILE A 136 -17.29 -17.50 -1.10
CA ILE A 136 -17.14 -18.77 -0.38
C ILE A 136 -15.92 -18.64 0.53
N PRO A 137 -15.99 -19.03 1.83
CA PRO A 137 -14.80 -19.08 2.68
C PRO A 137 -13.73 -19.98 2.07
N PHE A 138 -12.48 -19.49 2.05
CA PHE A 138 -11.32 -20.25 1.62
C PHE A 138 -10.55 -20.72 2.84
N THR A 139 -10.51 -22.05 3.05
CA THR A 139 -10.00 -22.67 4.29
C THR A 139 -8.55 -23.15 4.20
N ASP A 140 -7.91 -23.06 3.03
CA ASP A 140 -6.55 -23.57 2.79
C ASP A 140 -5.48 -22.46 2.79
N LEU A 141 -5.57 -21.51 3.74
CA LEU A 141 -4.52 -20.52 3.98
C LEU A 141 -3.26 -21.15 4.57
#